data_41e282b9a4da49f4eee7f0074210a8bc
#
_entry.id   41e282b9a4da49f4eee7f0074210a8bc
#
_cell.length_a   1.000
_cell.length_b   1.000
_cell.length_c   1.000
_cell.angle_alpha   90.00
_cell.angle_beta   90.00
_cell.angle_gamma   90.00
#
_symmetry.space_group_name_H-M   'P 1'
#
loop_
_entity.id
_entity.type
_entity.pdbx_description
1 polymer ?
#
loop_
_entity_poly.entity_id
_entity_poly.type
_entity_poly.pdbx_seq_one_letter_code
_entity_poly.pdbx_strand_id
1 'polypeptide(L)'
;MKSIQNKLNLLVLGIVLLLAFPGCSDDNTSDLKLDGDTWLTTFELNNAYMGVIDRTNKTVTVAVPEIYDTDAMKVTDIEVSEGAEASVKAGDVLNFSFPQVIKVTNGNVFLDYTVNIKHDEARILSFKLNDAYAGVIDQFKRT
;
A
#
# COMPACT_ATOMS: atom_id res chain seq x y z
N MET A 1 -50.42 -47.00 -38.76
CA MET A 1 -50.63 -46.14 -37.58
C MET A 1 -49.59 -46.35 -36.48
N LYS A 2 -49.10 -47.55 -36.16
CA LYS A 2 -48.07 -47.80 -35.13
C LYS A 2 -46.71 -47.11 -35.36
N SER A 3 -46.29 -46.95 -36.64
CA SER A 3 -44.98 -46.36 -37.00
C SER A 3 -44.89 -44.86 -36.72
N ILE A 4 -45.98 -44.12 -36.85
CA ILE A 4 -46.04 -42.69 -36.59
C ILE A 4 -46.04 -42.40 -35.11
N GLN A 5 -46.72 -43.24 -34.33
CA GLN A 5 -46.77 -43.11 -32.86
C GLN A 5 -45.39 -43.34 -32.24
N ASN A 6 -44.61 -44.30 -32.73
CA ASN A 6 -43.26 -44.57 -32.30
C ASN A 6 -42.28 -43.39 -32.61
N LYS A 7 -42.42 -42.75 -33.79
CA LYS A 7 -41.63 -41.60 -34.13
C LYS A 7 -41.99 -40.36 -33.30
N LEU A 8 -43.29 -40.18 -33.03
CA LEU A 8 -43.75 -39.08 -32.17
C LEU A 8 -43.26 -39.25 -30.73
N ASN A 9 -43.34 -40.47 -30.18
CA ASN A 9 -42.84 -40.78 -28.82
C ASN A 9 -41.31 -40.57 -28.72
N LEU A 10 -40.56 -40.96 -29.78
CA LEU A 10 -39.11 -40.73 -29.82
C LEU A 10 -38.74 -39.25 -29.88
N LEU A 11 -39.53 -38.44 -30.61
CA LEU A 11 -39.35 -37.01 -30.70
C LEU A 11 -39.69 -36.30 -29.37
N VAL A 12 -40.76 -36.70 -28.70
CA VAL A 12 -41.12 -36.15 -27.38
C VAL A 12 -40.08 -36.52 -26.32
N LEU A 13 -39.55 -37.76 -26.36
CA LEU A 13 -38.48 -38.19 -25.43
C LEU A 13 -37.19 -37.43 -25.66
N GLY A 14 -36.87 -37.09 -26.94
CA GLY A 14 -35.71 -36.25 -27.27
C GLY A 14 -35.83 -34.80 -26.78
N ILE A 15 -37.04 -34.22 -26.85
CA ILE A 15 -37.32 -32.87 -26.35
C ILE A 15 -37.27 -32.79 -24.84
N VAL A 16 -37.79 -33.80 -24.14
CA VAL A 16 -37.75 -33.88 -22.67
C VAL A 16 -36.31 -34.03 -22.16
N LEU A 17 -35.45 -34.75 -22.88
CA LEU A 17 -34.04 -34.91 -22.51
C LEU A 17 -33.21 -33.64 -22.70
N LEU A 18 -33.61 -32.75 -23.64
CA LEU A 18 -32.96 -31.46 -23.86
C LEU A 18 -33.30 -30.39 -22.81
N LEU A 19 -34.39 -30.61 -22.02
CA LEU A 19 -34.81 -29.69 -20.95
C LEU A 19 -34.23 -30.03 -19.57
N ALA A 20 -33.49 -31.15 -19.46
CA ALA A 20 -32.93 -31.64 -18.20
C ALA A 20 -31.45 -31.29 -18.01
N PHE A 21 -30.92 -30.24 -18.69
CA PHE A 21 -29.68 -29.64 -18.24
C PHE A 21 -30.06 -28.69 -17.10
N PRO A 22 -29.76 -29.01 -15.84
CA PRO A 22 -29.71 -27.99 -14.81
C PRO A 22 -28.63 -27.03 -15.30
N GLY A 23 -29.04 -25.82 -15.68
CA GLY A 23 -28.10 -24.74 -15.86
C GLY A 23 -27.25 -24.72 -14.59
N CYS A 24 -25.94 -24.92 -14.73
CA CYS A 24 -25.01 -24.54 -13.70
C CYS A 24 -25.29 -23.06 -13.41
N SER A 25 -26.04 -22.77 -12.38
CA SER A 25 -25.97 -21.45 -11.78
C SER A 25 -24.55 -21.39 -11.22
N ASP A 26 -23.67 -20.73 -11.95
CA ASP A 26 -22.41 -20.26 -11.40
C ASP A 26 -22.72 -19.21 -10.32
N ASP A 27 -23.28 -19.67 -9.20
CA ASP A 27 -23.28 -18.92 -7.94
C ASP A 27 -21.86 -18.95 -7.32
N ASN A 28 -20.83 -18.91 -8.16
CA ASN A 28 -19.50 -18.50 -7.78
C ASN A 28 -19.46 -16.97 -7.73
N THR A 29 -20.32 -16.37 -6.93
CA THR A 29 -19.99 -15.08 -6.35
C THR A 29 -18.88 -15.39 -5.36
N SER A 30 -17.63 -15.26 -5.83
CA SER A 30 -16.50 -15.23 -4.93
C SER A 30 -16.76 -14.08 -3.96
N ASP A 31 -16.80 -14.35 -2.66
CA ASP A 31 -16.87 -13.29 -1.62
C ASP A 31 -15.62 -12.40 -1.61
N LEU A 32 -14.81 -12.48 -2.66
CA LEU A 32 -13.59 -11.69 -2.86
C LEU A 32 -13.97 -10.24 -3.19
N LYS A 33 -13.78 -9.37 -2.24
CA LYS A 33 -13.86 -7.92 -2.42
C LYS A 33 -12.55 -7.42 -3.01
N LEU A 34 -12.52 -7.16 -4.32
CA LEU A 34 -11.33 -6.74 -5.07
C LEU A 34 -11.37 -5.27 -5.51
N ASP A 35 -12.34 -4.51 -5.05
CA ASP A 35 -12.66 -3.15 -5.46
C ASP A 35 -12.22 -2.07 -4.45
N GLY A 36 -11.54 -2.46 -3.39
CA GLY A 36 -11.09 -1.55 -2.34
C GLY A 36 -9.77 -0.84 -2.69
N ASP A 37 -9.72 0.47 -2.50
CA ASP A 37 -8.47 1.23 -2.54
C ASP A 37 -7.58 0.88 -1.34
N THR A 38 -6.28 0.73 -1.58
CA THR A 38 -5.27 0.38 -0.57
C THR A 38 -4.14 1.41 -0.52
N TRP A 39 -4.48 2.70 -0.66
CA TRP A 39 -3.49 3.76 -0.62
C TRP A 39 -3.16 4.16 0.82
N LEU A 40 -1.87 4.30 1.09
CA LEU A 40 -1.38 5.06 2.22
C LEU A 40 -1.45 6.55 1.83
N THR A 41 -2.11 7.37 2.65
CA THR A 41 -2.36 8.79 2.37
C THR A 41 -1.55 9.72 3.25
N THR A 42 -1.32 9.34 4.50
CA THR A 42 -0.50 10.09 5.46
C THR A 42 0.40 9.13 6.23
N PHE A 43 1.61 9.55 6.53
CA PHE A 43 2.52 8.86 7.43
C PHE A 43 3.43 9.86 8.13
N GLU A 44 3.44 9.86 9.46
CA GLU A 44 4.25 10.76 10.27
C GLU A 44 4.90 10.02 11.44
N LEU A 45 6.14 10.40 11.74
CA LEU A 45 6.91 9.89 12.87
C LEU A 45 7.24 10.99 13.89
N ASN A 46 7.08 10.68 15.17
CA ASN A 46 7.48 11.52 16.31
C ASN A 46 6.90 12.96 16.31
N ASN A 47 5.71 13.19 15.72
CA ASN A 47 5.04 14.50 15.53
C ASN A 47 5.92 15.57 14.82
N ALA A 48 6.88 15.14 14.04
CA ALA A 48 7.84 16.06 13.42
C ALA A 48 8.29 15.65 12.02
N TYR A 49 8.25 14.36 11.71
CA TYR A 49 8.85 13.84 10.48
C TYR A 49 7.78 13.25 9.57
N MET A 50 7.31 14.07 8.62
CA MET A 50 6.33 13.68 7.62
C MET A 50 6.98 12.81 6.54
N GLY A 51 6.34 11.71 6.20
CA GLY A 51 6.75 10.82 5.12
C GLY A 51 6.30 11.32 3.75
N VAL A 52 7.22 11.31 2.79
CA VAL A 52 6.90 11.52 1.37
C VAL A 52 6.52 10.18 0.77
N ILE A 53 5.27 10.05 0.34
CA ILE A 53 4.69 8.80 -0.17
C ILE A 53 4.77 8.76 -1.69
N ASP A 54 5.51 7.81 -2.23
CA ASP A 54 5.52 7.47 -3.65
C ASP A 54 4.58 6.29 -3.90
N ARG A 55 3.39 6.59 -4.43
CA ARG A 55 2.37 5.59 -4.75
C ARG A 55 2.76 4.68 -5.91
N THR A 56 3.61 5.14 -6.81
CA THR A 56 4.04 4.35 -7.97
C THR A 56 5.01 3.25 -7.52
N ASN A 57 6.02 3.62 -6.72
CA ASN A 57 7.03 2.69 -6.24
C ASN A 57 6.66 2.02 -4.91
N LYS A 58 5.53 2.40 -4.30
CA LYS A 58 5.08 1.90 -2.99
C LYS A 58 6.14 2.13 -1.91
N THR A 59 6.72 3.32 -1.89
CA THR A 59 7.73 3.71 -0.91
C THR A 59 7.30 4.94 -0.14
N VAL A 60 7.75 5.02 1.11
CA VAL A 60 7.64 6.19 1.96
C VAL A 60 9.06 6.59 2.37
N THR A 61 9.43 7.84 2.14
CA THR A 61 10.72 8.37 2.58
C THR A 61 10.50 9.41 3.67
N VAL A 62 11.07 9.17 4.84
CA VAL A 62 11.04 10.11 5.96
C VAL A 62 12.43 10.71 6.15
N ALA A 63 12.55 12.04 6.05
CA ALA A 63 13.81 12.75 6.26
C ALA A 63 13.98 13.11 7.74
N VAL A 64 15.13 12.75 8.32
CA VAL A 64 15.49 13.06 9.69
C VAL A 64 16.90 13.69 9.76
N PRO A 65 17.24 14.46 10.81
CA PRO A 65 18.59 14.95 10.99
C PRO A 65 19.64 13.83 11.01
N GLU A 66 20.86 14.12 10.55
CA GLU A 66 21.98 13.16 10.45
C GLU A 66 22.23 12.36 11.74
N ILE A 67 22.12 13.01 12.88
CA ILE A 67 22.42 12.42 14.21
C ILE A 67 21.19 11.82 14.89
N TYR A 68 20.04 11.77 14.20
CA TYR A 68 18.80 11.30 14.84
C TYR A 68 18.82 9.79 14.99
N ASP A 69 18.53 9.33 16.22
CA ASP A 69 18.39 7.90 16.50
C ASP A 69 17.05 7.37 15.95
N THR A 70 17.14 6.35 15.12
CA THR A 70 16.00 5.74 14.46
C THR A 70 15.60 4.37 14.99
N ASP A 71 16.24 3.92 16.07
CA ASP A 71 15.99 2.58 16.65
C ASP A 71 14.60 2.45 17.28
N ALA A 72 14.00 3.58 17.71
CA ALA A 72 12.69 3.59 18.36
C ALA A 72 11.90 4.85 18.01
N MET A 73 11.32 4.88 16.80
CA MET A 73 10.48 5.99 16.35
C MET A 73 9.00 5.63 16.50
N LYS A 74 8.23 6.58 17.05
CA LYS A 74 6.79 6.42 17.23
C LYS A 74 6.05 6.86 15.97
N VAL A 75 5.16 6.02 15.46
CA VAL A 75 4.17 6.41 14.45
C VAL A 75 3.16 7.34 15.12
N THR A 76 3.09 8.58 14.68
CA THR A 76 2.21 9.58 15.28
C THR A 76 0.97 9.85 14.45
N ASP A 77 1.09 9.72 13.15
CA ASP A 77 -0.06 9.78 12.26
C ASP A 77 0.10 8.77 11.12
N ILE A 78 -0.99 8.10 10.80
CA ILE A 78 -1.10 7.18 9.67
C ILE A 78 -2.53 7.16 9.16
N GLU A 79 -2.72 7.54 7.91
CA GLU A 79 -4.02 7.50 7.24
C GLU A 79 -3.95 6.64 5.99
N VAL A 80 -5.04 5.95 5.70
CA VAL A 80 -5.21 5.09 4.53
C VAL A 80 -6.52 5.43 3.82
N SER A 81 -6.73 4.86 2.64
CA SER A 81 -7.98 4.97 1.91
C SER A 81 -9.18 4.54 2.76
N GLU A 82 -10.35 5.05 2.43
CA GLU A 82 -11.62 4.68 3.07
C GLU A 82 -11.84 3.16 3.01
N GLY A 83 -12.16 2.58 4.16
CA GLY A 83 -12.38 1.14 4.31
C GLY A 83 -11.11 0.30 4.33
N ALA A 84 -9.92 0.89 4.20
CA ALA A 84 -8.65 0.18 4.32
C ALA A 84 -8.12 0.18 5.76
N GLU A 85 -7.25 -0.78 6.06
CA GLU A 85 -6.54 -0.90 7.35
C GLU A 85 -5.04 -1.03 7.10
N ALA A 86 -4.23 -0.35 7.92
CA ALA A 86 -2.79 -0.51 7.93
C ALA A 86 -2.35 -1.54 8.99
N SER A 87 -1.25 -2.26 8.71
CA SER A 87 -0.64 -3.20 9.67
C SER A 87 -0.01 -2.52 10.89
N VAL A 88 0.13 -1.20 10.85
CA VAL A 88 0.71 -0.35 11.89
C VAL A 88 -0.30 0.73 12.25
N LYS A 89 -0.30 1.19 13.50
CA LYS A 89 -1.25 2.18 14.02
C LYS A 89 -0.51 3.37 14.64
N ALA A 90 -1.20 4.50 14.72
CA ALA A 90 -0.72 5.63 15.51
C ALA A 90 -0.50 5.17 16.98
N GLY A 91 0.67 5.45 17.51
CA GLY A 91 1.12 5.01 18.83
C GLY A 91 2.14 3.88 18.79
N ASP A 92 2.24 3.11 17.73
CA ASP A 92 3.23 2.04 17.60
C ASP A 92 4.66 2.62 17.54
N VAL A 93 5.61 1.90 18.14
CA VAL A 93 7.03 2.24 18.12
C VAL A 93 7.76 1.20 17.29
N LEU A 94 8.47 1.64 16.27
CA LEU A 94 9.17 0.78 15.32
C LEU A 94 10.65 1.14 15.26
N ASN A 95 11.47 0.15 14.91
CA ASN A 95 12.88 0.33 14.62
C ASN A 95 13.08 0.61 13.13
N PHE A 96 13.53 1.83 12.81
CA PHE A 96 13.80 2.27 11.44
C PHE A 96 15.29 2.32 11.09
N SER A 97 16.17 1.67 11.85
CA SER A 97 17.57 1.46 11.46
C SER A 97 17.68 0.63 10.17
N PHE A 98 16.58 0.02 9.77
CA PHE A 98 16.40 -0.69 8.50
C PHE A 98 14.99 -0.44 7.94
N PRO A 99 14.78 -0.61 6.62
CA PRO A 99 13.48 -0.40 6.00
C PRO A 99 12.38 -1.22 6.65
N GLN A 100 11.23 -0.58 6.94
CA GLN A 100 10.05 -1.24 7.48
C GLN A 100 8.99 -1.40 6.39
N VAL A 101 8.23 -2.50 6.43
CA VAL A 101 7.13 -2.74 5.50
C VAL A 101 5.81 -2.54 6.22
N ILE A 102 4.99 -1.65 5.67
CA ILE A 102 3.61 -1.40 6.12
C ILE A 102 2.66 -1.97 5.07
N LYS A 103 1.87 -2.94 5.47
CA LYS A 103 0.80 -3.49 4.64
C LYS A 103 -0.47 -2.68 4.83
N VAL A 104 -1.09 -2.26 3.72
CA VAL A 104 -2.42 -1.65 3.69
C VAL A 104 -3.38 -2.63 3.02
N THR A 105 -4.45 -3.00 3.70
CA THR A 105 -5.42 -4.02 3.25
C THR A 105 -6.81 -3.41 3.17
N ASN A 106 -7.56 -3.75 2.11
CA ASN A 106 -8.98 -3.41 1.98
C ASN A 106 -9.70 -4.63 1.38
N GLY A 107 -10.52 -5.30 2.18
CA GLY A 107 -11.11 -6.58 1.78
C GLY A 107 -10.04 -7.63 1.47
N ASN A 108 -10.02 -8.09 0.23
CA ASN A 108 -9.07 -9.10 -0.25
C ASN A 108 -7.88 -8.53 -1.03
N VAL A 109 -7.81 -7.20 -1.20
CA VAL A 109 -6.69 -6.53 -1.84
C VAL A 109 -5.74 -5.94 -0.80
N PHE A 110 -4.45 -5.90 -1.12
CA PHE A 110 -3.45 -5.26 -0.27
C PHE A 110 -2.30 -4.67 -1.09
N LEU A 111 -1.63 -3.69 -0.50
CA LEU A 111 -0.36 -3.14 -0.97
C LEU A 111 0.63 -3.07 0.19
N ASP A 112 1.88 -3.38 -0.12
CA ASP A 112 3.00 -3.24 0.80
C ASP A 112 3.77 -1.97 0.47
N TYR A 113 3.93 -1.08 1.47
CA TYR A 113 4.72 0.14 1.40
C TYR A 113 6.02 -0.06 2.16
N THR A 114 7.15 0.20 1.49
CA THR A 114 8.45 0.19 2.16
C THR A 114 8.78 1.59 2.69
N VAL A 115 8.91 1.71 4.00
CA VAL A 115 9.28 2.96 4.69
C VAL A 115 10.79 2.99 4.88
N ASN A 116 11.43 4.02 4.34
CA ASN A 116 12.86 4.26 4.45
C ASN A 116 13.12 5.56 5.19
N ILE A 117 14.08 5.57 6.09
CA ILE A 117 14.61 6.80 6.67
C ILE A 117 15.76 7.31 5.81
N LYS A 118 15.74 8.60 5.55
CA LYS A 118 16.84 9.34 4.92
C LYS A 118 17.41 10.32 5.93
N HIS A 119 18.67 10.15 6.26
CA HIS A 119 19.39 11.14 7.07
C HIS A 119 19.77 12.33 6.19
N ASP A 120 19.31 13.52 6.60
CA ASP A 120 19.69 14.76 5.94
C ASP A 120 21.07 15.19 6.45
N GLU A 121 22.00 15.37 5.51
CA GLU A 121 23.34 15.86 5.85
C GLU A 121 23.25 17.30 6.39
N ALA A 122 23.82 17.55 7.57
CA ALA A 122 23.99 18.89 8.09
C ALA A 122 24.96 19.65 7.19
N ARG A 123 24.51 20.75 6.60
CA ARG A 123 25.33 21.61 5.72
C ARG A 123 25.41 23.01 6.29
N ILE A 124 26.63 23.53 6.38
CA ILE A 124 26.82 24.95 6.65
C ILE A 124 26.56 25.70 5.35
N LEU A 125 25.47 26.48 5.30
CA LEU A 125 25.07 27.21 4.10
C LEU A 125 25.78 28.58 4.01
N SER A 126 26.13 29.20 5.15
CA SER A 126 26.87 30.45 5.22
C SER A 126 27.65 30.52 6.52
N PHE A 127 28.80 31.17 6.47
CA PHE A 127 29.65 31.44 7.63
C PHE A 127 30.19 32.85 7.53
N LYS A 128 30.01 33.64 8.57
CA LYS A 128 30.57 35.01 8.71
C LYS A 128 31.28 35.16 10.03
N LEU A 129 32.41 35.82 10.00
CA LEU A 129 33.16 36.22 11.18
C LEU A 129 33.03 37.73 11.38
N ASN A 130 32.59 38.18 12.56
CA ASN A 130 32.43 39.58 12.94
C ASN A 130 31.67 40.43 11.89
N ASP A 131 30.65 39.86 11.25
CA ASP A 131 29.83 40.51 10.20
C ASP A 131 30.60 41.09 8.99
N ALA A 132 31.92 40.93 8.97
CA ALA A 132 32.79 41.53 7.95
C ALA A 132 33.44 40.52 7.02
N TYR A 133 33.68 39.30 7.49
CA TYR A 133 34.41 38.28 6.76
C TYR A 133 33.54 37.10 6.41
N ALA A 134 33.19 36.97 5.14
CA ALA A 134 32.45 35.80 4.64
C ALA A 134 33.43 34.64 4.42
N GLY A 135 33.15 33.48 5.05
CA GLY A 135 33.87 32.25 4.78
C GLY A 135 33.44 31.61 3.47
N VAL A 136 34.39 31.02 2.75
CA VAL A 136 34.11 30.18 1.60
C VAL A 136 33.85 28.74 2.10
N ILE A 137 32.68 28.24 1.81
CA ILE A 137 32.27 26.86 2.20
C ILE A 137 32.43 25.98 0.97
N ASP A 138 33.36 25.03 1.02
CA ASP A 138 33.47 23.99 0.00
C ASP A 138 32.55 22.84 0.40
N GLN A 139 31.39 22.74 -0.25
CA GLN A 139 30.39 21.72 0.03
C GLN A 139 30.80 20.31 -0.44
N PHE A 140 31.86 20.18 -1.21
CA PHE A 140 32.32 18.92 -1.77
C PHE A 140 33.54 18.34 -1.02
N LYS A 141 34.21 19.12 -0.19
CA LYS A 141 35.29 18.64 0.66
C LYS A 141 34.85 18.58 2.11
N ARG A 142 34.73 17.39 2.62
CA ARG A 142 34.61 17.12 4.05
C ARG A 142 36.04 17.24 4.68
N THR A 143 36.37 18.39 5.18
CA THR A 143 37.56 18.56 6.03
C THR A 143 37.15 19.19 7.33
#